data_9af414c62a20559d2398d12863b37fef
#
_entry.id   9af414c62a20559d2398d12863b37fef
#
_cell.length_a   1.000
_cell.length_b   1.000
_cell.length_c   1.000
_cell.angle_alpha   90.00
_cell.angle_beta   90.00
_cell.angle_gamma   90.00
#
_symmetry.space_group_name_H-M   'P 1'
#
loop_
_entity.id
_entity.type
_entity.pdbx_description
1 polymer ?
#
loop_
_entity_poly.entity_id
_entity_poly.type
_entity_poly.pdbx_seq_one_letter_code
_entity_poly.pdbx_strand_id
1 'polypeptide(L)'
;MAFGFNVAALPAYTDQLSNEIIAKSVLTTDLLQYLDLRTGYTSGTVAINLVDADLPVSALSCGWTSDGEITYTQVNVIIESLQSKTEVCPEDLRSVYQSAFMSAGTGNDMIPFEEVISGQYAEKLTKYNEGYLINGAGAAGTGTGIKAQITGANGATVPAGAVAWTVANAVDQALDLYDGIAESVKDRDDLIMVVSPANYRTLTRALVAQNLFHFDSVSSNDILILPGTNITVVKSSGLVGSDYVFAGPGKMILAATGLQDELDNFVWFYDQGADIMKFRAAWRLGVGVGEVNLFSTNGLA
;
A
#
# COMPACT_ATOMS: atom_id res chain seq x y z
N MET A 1 13.28 -47.35 -16.85
CA MET A 1 11.92 -46.85 -16.71
C MET A 1 12.05 -45.33 -16.61
N ALA A 2 11.64 -44.62 -17.66
CA ALA A 2 11.66 -43.15 -17.66
C ALA A 2 10.49 -42.70 -16.81
N PHE A 3 10.75 -42.07 -15.70
CA PHE A 3 9.72 -41.34 -14.94
C PHE A 3 9.43 -40.06 -15.70
N GLY A 4 8.41 -40.12 -16.58
CA GLY A 4 7.91 -38.94 -17.24
C GLY A 4 7.19 -38.04 -16.25
N PHE A 5 7.78 -36.91 -15.94
CA PHE A 5 7.09 -35.82 -15.27
C PHE A 5 5.98 -35.33 -16.21
N ASN A 6 4.73 -35.47 -15.79
CA ASN A 6 3.62 -35.08 -16.65
C ASN A 6 3.41 -33.55 -16.58
N VAL A 7 4.13 -32.84 -17.42
CA VAL A 7 4.09 -31.37 -17.56
C VAL A 7 2.71 -30.85 -18.04
N ALA A 8 1.83 -31.74 -18.52
CA ALA A 8 0.51 -31.36 -19.04
C ALA A 8 -0.47 -30.93 -17.95
N ALA A 9 -0.21 -31.24 -16.69
CA ALA A 9 -1.04 -30.79 -15.56
C ALA A 9 -0.59 -29.46 -14.95
N LEU A 10 0.63 -29.00 -15.26
CA LEU A 10 1.17 -27.75 -14.78
C LEU A 10 0.37 -26.49 -15.20
N PRO A 11 -0.08 -26.34 -16.47
CA PRO A 11 -0.73 -25.11 -16.90
C PRO A 11 -2.03 -24.80 -16.16
N ALA A 12 -2.83 -25.81 -15.83
CA ALA A 12 -4.11 -25.63 -15.14
C ALA A 12 -3.95 -25.27 -13.66
N TYR A 13 -2.86 -25.76 -13.02
CA TYR A 13 -2.56 -25.47 -11.62
C TYR A 13 -1.92 -24.08 -11.46
N THR A 14 -1.04 -23.71 -12.40
CA THR A 14 -0.38 -22.39 -12.42
C THR A 14 -1.35 -21.23 -12.66
N ASP A 15 -2.38 -21.42 -13.50
CA ASP A 15 -3.37 -20.37 -13.78
C ASP A 15 -4.23 -20.02 -12.55
N GLN A 16 -4.65 -20.99 -11.75
CA GLN A 16 -5.44 -20.73 -10.54
C GLN A 16 -4.62 -20.07 -9.44
N LEU A 17 -3.39 -20.53 -9.19
CA LEU A 17 -2.48 -19.96 -8.21
C LEU A 17 -2.03 -18.55 -8.58
N SER A 18 -1.78 -18.28 -9.85
CA SER A 18 -1.32 -16.98 -10.32
C SER A 18 -2.36 -15.89 -10.06
N ASN A 19 -3.63 -16.16 -10.38
CA ASN A 19 -4.73 -15.23 -10.15
C ASN A 19 -4.95 -14.92 -8.67
N GLU A 20 -4.80 -15.92 -7.81
CA GLU A 20 -4.93 -15.76 -6.36
C GLU A 20 -3.76 -14.97 -5.74
N ILE A 21 -2.54 -15.15 -6.26
CA ILE A 21 -1.35 -14.42 -5.79
C ILE A 21 -1.45 -12.94 -6.07
N ILE A 22 -1.92 -12.53 -7.25
CA ILE A 22 -2.04 -11.11 -7.59
C ILE A 22 -3.13 -10.44 -6.76
N ALA A 23 -4.33 -11.00 -6.76
CA ALA A 23 -5.43 -10.47 -5.99
C ALA A 23 -5.03 -10.33 -4.52
N LYS A 24 -4.34 -11.33 -3.98
CA LYS A 24 -3.89 -11.34 -2.59
C LYS A 24 -2.74 -10.35 -2.35
N SER A 25 -1.77 -10.21 -3.24
CA SER A 25 -0.60 -9.34 -3.04
C SER A 25 -0.90 -7.86 -3.21
N VAL A 26 -1.79 -7.49 -4.13
CA VAL A 26 -2.16 -6.09 -4.35
C VAL A 26 -3.23 -5.63 -3.37
N LEU A 27 -4.17 -6.50 -3.00
CA LEU A 27 -5.29 -6.15 -2.11
C LEU A 27 -4.99 -6.33 -0.61
N THR A 28 -3.94 -7.04 -0.23
CA THR A 28 -3.60 -7.32 1.18
C THR A 28 -2.61 -6.35 1.81
N THR A 29 -2.24 -5.26 1.13
CA THR A 29 -1.46 -4.19 1.76
C THR A 29 -2.28 -3.53 2.86
N ASP A 30 -1.76 -3.50 4.08
CA ASP A 30 -2.44 -2.88 5.24
C ASP A 30 -2.86 -1.43 4.96
N LEU A 31 -2.11 -0.74 4.11
CA LEU A 31 -2.37 0.64 3.74
C LEU A 31 -3.56 0.79 2.77
N LEU A 32 -3.70 -0.10 1.76
CA LEU A 32 -4.70 0.06 0.70
C LEU A 32 -6.15 -0.01 1.18
N GLN A 33 -6.43 -0.70 2.26
CA GLN A 33 -7.78 -0.74 2.84
C GLN A 33 -8.28 0.64 3.33
N TYR A 34 -7.36 1.54 3.64
CA TYR A 34 -7.68 2.90 4.10
C TYR A 34 -7.70 3.93 2.98
N LEU A 35 -7.20 3.59 1.80
CA LEU A 35 -7.15 4.46 0.64
C LEU A 35 -8.40 4.29 -0.26
N ASP A 36 -8.58 5.21 -1.22
CA ASP A 36 -9.57 5.04 -2.29
C ASP A 36 -8.95 4.21 -3.43
N LEU A 37 -9.23 2.91 -3.44
CA LEU A 37 -8.71 2.00 -4.47
C LEU A 37 -9.65 1.97 -5.69
N ARG A 38 -9.13 2.34 -6.84
CA ARG A 38 -9.84 2.26 -8.12
C ARG A 38 -9.15 1.29 -9.05
N THR A 39 -9.95 0.42 -9.66
CA THR A 39 -9.51 -0.64 -10.58
C THR A 39 -9.94 -0.33 -12.02
N GLY A 40 -9.34 -1.04 -13.00
CA GLY A 40 -9.76 -0.97 -14.41
C GLY A 40 -9.10 0.14 -15.23
N TYR A 41 -7.99 0.71 -14.75
CA TYR A 41 -7.25 1.72 -15.50
C TYR A 41 -6.09 1.12 -16.31
N THR A 42 -5.95 1.59 -17.55
CA THR A 42 -4.77 1.31 -18.37
C THR A 42 -3.59 2.21 -17.98
N SER A 43 -2.37 1.85 -18.39
CA SER A 43 -1.19 2.69 -18.16
C SER A 43 -1.35 4.09 -18.76
N GLY A 44 -0.82 5.08 -18.09
CA GLY A 44 -0.86 6.48 -18.50
C GLY A 44 -1.27 7.41 -17.37
N THR A 45 -1.63 8.64 -17.70
CA THR A 45 -2.10 9.63 -16.74
C THR A 45 -3.62 9.59 -16.68
N VAL A 46 -4.15 9.35 -15.48
CA VAL A 46 -5.58 9.42 -15.20
C VAL A 46 -5.87 10.73 -14.48
N ALA A 47 -6.76 11.52 -15.03
CA ALA A 47 -7.21 12.76 -14.43
C ALA A 47 -8.44 12.50 -13.55
N ILE A 48 -8.36 12.90 -12.29
CA ILE A 48 -9.45 12.79 -11.32
C ILE A 48 -9.93 14.18 -11.02
N ASN A 49 -11.22 14.40 -11.28
CA ASN A 49 -11.84 15.67 -10.98
C ASN A 49 -12.34 15.67 -9.54
N LEU A 50 -11.88 16.63 -8.77
CA LEU A 50 -12.44 16.99 -7.48
C LEU A 50 -13.38 18.17 -7.71
N VAL A 51 -14.58 18.08 -7.16
CA VAL A 51 -15.59 19.13 -7.24
C VAL A 51 -15.81 19.66 -5.85
N ASP A 52 -15.54 20.92 -5.64
CA ASP A 52 -15.90 21.66 -4.43
C ASP A 52 -17.03 22.63 -4.77
N ALA A 53 -18.13 22.53 -4.03
CA ALA A 53 -19.31 23.34 -4.24
C ALA A 53 -19.60 24.15 -2.97
N ASP A 54 -19.46 25.46 -3.06
CA ASP A 54 -19.91 26.35 -2.01
C ASP A 54 -21.45 26.47 -2.03
N LEU A 55 -22.08 26.30 -0.88
CA LEU A 55 -23.51 26.45 -0.71
C LEU A 55 -23.81 27.73 0.09
N PRO A 56 -23.89 28.90 -0.55
CA PRO A 56 -24.28 30.10 0.15
C PRO A 56 -25.78 30.04 0.50
N VAL A 57 -26.09 30.25 1.76
CA VAL A 57 -27.46 30.36 2.24
C VAL A 57 -27.75 31.84 2.53
N SER A 58 -28.66 32.43 1.76
CA SER A 58 -29.11 33.78 1.97
C SER A 58 -30.57 33.84 2.42
N ALA A 59 -30.99 34.97 2.97
CA ALA A 59 -32.39 35.19 3.33
C ALA A 59 -33.28 35.20 2.08
N LEU A 60 -34.49 34.64 2.20
CA LEU A 60 -35.45 34.58 1.12
C LEU A 60 -35.77 36.01 0.58
N SER A 61 -35.42 36.26 -0.66
CA SER A 61 -35.72 37.50 -1.38
C SER A 61 -36.31 37.19 -2.74
N CYS A 62 -37.12 38.12 -3.27
CA CYS A 62 -37.63 38.01 -4.62
C CYS A 62 -36.52 38.40 -5.61
N GLY A 63 -36.21 37.48 -6.54
CA GLY A 63 -35.17 37.64 -7.56
C GLY A 63 -34.21 36.49 -7.56
N TRP A 64 -33.45 36.36 -8.64
CA TRP A 64 -32.39 35.34 -8.78
C TRP A 64 -31.01 36.02 -8.68
N THR A 65 -30.29 35.75 -7.62
CA THR A 65 -28.89 36.15 -7.47
C THR A 65 -28.08 34.89 -7.18
N SER A 66 -27.10 34.60 -7.97
CA SER A 66 -26.20 33.44 -7.75
C SER A 66 -25.02 33.91 -6.90
N ASP A 67 -24.91 33.43 -5.69
CA ASP A 67 -23.81 33.75 -4.76
C ASP A 67 -22.85 32.56 -4.54
N GLY A 68 -23.11 31.40 -5.19
CA GLY A 68 -22.27 30.19 -5.04
C GLY A 68 -21.29 30.02 -6.18
N GLU A 69 -20.10 29.51 -5.85
CA GLU A 69 -19.08 29.12 -6.80
C GLU A 69 -18.88 27.58 -6.75
N ILE A 70 -18.75 26.96 -7.90
CA ILE A 70 -18.38 25.56 -8.03
C ILE A 70 -16.97 25.51 -8.61
N THR A 71 -16.03 25.03 -7.79
CA THR A 71 -14.62 24.92 -8.19
C THR A 71 -14.33 23.49 -8.63
N TYR A 72 -13.72 23.34 -9.79
CA TYR A 72 -13.25 22.06 -10.32
C TYR A 72 -11.73 22.01 -10.24
N THR A 73 -11.21 21.07 -9.45
CA THR A 73 -9.78 20.79 -9.38
C THR A 73 -9.49 19.43 -9.99
N GLN A 74 -8.42 19.33 -10.76
CA GLN A 74 -8.01 18.09 -11.40
C GLN A 74 -6.71 17.59 -10.83
N VAL A 75 -6.70 16.33 -10.37
CA VAL A 75 -5.51 15.62 -9.91
C VAL A 75 -5.11 14.59 -10.96
N ASN A 76 -3.87 14.65 -11.38
CA ASN A 76 -3.32 13.69 -12.33
C ASN A 76 -2.61 12.56 -11.57
N VAL A 77 -3.10 11.34 -11.75
CA VAL A 77 -2.49 10.10 -11.24
C VAL A 77 -1.74 9.42 -12.37
N ILE A 78 -0.45 9.23 -12.19
CA ILE A 78 0.40 8.53 -13.16
C ILE A 78 0.39 7.05 -12.81
N ILE A 79 -0.10 6.22 -13.73
CA ILE A 79 -0.15 4.76 -13.60
C ILE A 79 1.00 4.17 -14.41
N GLU A 80 1.91 3.52 -13.73
CA GLU A 80 3.07 2.86 -14.30
C GLU A 80 2.83 1.36 -14.49
N SER A 81 3.35 0.82 -15.60
CA SER A 81 3.36 -0.61 -15.85
C SER A 81 4.63 -1.22 -15.25
N LEU A 82 4.45 -2.11 -14.30
CA LEU A 82 5.51 -2.80 -13.59
C LEU A 82 5.64 -4.23 -14.09
N GLN A 83 6.84 -4.78 -14.08
CA GLN A 83 7.08 -6.18 -14.43
C GLN A 83 8.16 -6.79 -13.55
N SER A 84 7.99 -8.07 -13.23
CA SER A 84 9.00 -8.91 -12.62
C SER A 84 9.25 -10.12 -13.51
N LYS A 85 10.51 -10.45 -13.74
CA LYS A 85 10.94 -11.64 -14.49
C LYS A 85 11.98 -12.34 -13.68
N THR A 86 11.77 -13.65 -13.45
CA THR A 86 12.71 -14.48 -12.71
C THR A 86 12.84 -15.82 -13.40
N GLU A 87 14.01 -16.39 -13.33
CA GLU A 87 14.30 -17.74 -13.83
C GLU A 87 14.84 -18.61 -12.70
N VAL A 88 14.51 -19.86 -12.75
CA VAL A 88 14.92 -20.84 -11.75
C VAL A 88 15.31 -22.13 -12.44
N CYS A 89 16.48 -22.68 -12.12
CA CYS A 89 16.93 -23.99 -12.59
C CYS A 89 16.26 -25.09 -11.73
N PRO A 90 15.48 -26.00 -12.32
CA PRO A 90 14.82 -27.07 -11.56
C PRO A 90 15.80 -28.00 -10.85
N GLU A 91 17.00 -28.20 -11.42
CA GLU A 91 18.02 -29.08 -10.84
C GLU A 91 18.66 -28.55 -9.56
N ASP A 92 18.89 -27.23 -9.50
CA ASP A 92 19.40 -26.57 -8.29
C ASP A 92 18.40 -26.69 -7.12
N LEU A 93 17.12 -26.65 -7.43
CA LEU A 93 16.08 -26.82 -6.43
C LEU A 93 15.92 -28.28 -5.97
N ARG A 94 16.07 -29.21 -6.87
CA ARG A 94 16.01 -30.64 -6.56
C ARG A 94 17.06 -31.03 -5.52
N SER A 95 18.27 -30.50 -5.61
CA SER A 95 19.34 -30.79 -4.66
C SER A 95 19.05 -30.29 -3.24
N VAL A 96 18.41 -29.11 -3.12
CA VAL A 96 18.10 -28.49 -1.82
C VAL A 96 16.86 -29.11 -1.18
N TYR A 97 15.82 -29.39 -1.96
CA TYR A 97 14.56 -29.93 -1.44
C TYR A 97 14.59 -31.43 -1.20
N GLN A 98 15.29 -32.20 -2.02
CA GLN A 98 15.41 -33.64 -1.78
C GLN A 98 16.12 -33.96 -0.47
N SER A 99 17.10 -33.17 -0.06
CA SER A 99 17.80 -33.41 1.21
C SER A 99 16.90 -33.19 2.44
N ALA A 100 15.90 -32.30 2.35
CA ALA A 100 14.97 -32.03 3.44
C ALA A 100 13.84 -33.08 3.55
N PHE A 101 13.50 -33.76 2.46
CA PHE A 101 12.37 -34.70 2.39
C PHE A 101 12.75 -36.16 2.23
N MET A 102 14.04 -36.49 2.11
CA MET A 102 14.52 -37.86 2.13
C MET A 102 14.57 -38.43 3.56
N SER A 103 13.45 -38.39 4.25
CA SER A 103 13.25 -39.23 5.43
C SER A 103 12.85 -40.63 4.95
N ALA A 104 13.62 -41.62 5.33
CA ALA A 104 13.44 -43.00 4.89
C ALA A 104 12.00 -43.48 5.15
N GLY A 105 11.27 -43.83 4.09
CA GLY A 105 9.98 -44.52 4.17
C GLY A 105 8.73 -43.75 3.81
N THR A 106 8.80 -42.48 3.47
CA THR A 106 7.66 -41.73 2.95
C THR A 106 7.69 -41.73 1.43
N GLY A 107 6.60 -42.18 0.82
CA GLY A 107 6.41 -42.09 -0.63
C GLY A 107 6.53 -40.62 -1.10
N ASN A 108 6.88 -40.48 -2.38
CA ASN A 108 7.11 -39.24 -3.11
C ASN A 108 5.93 -38.23 -3.07
N ASP A 109 5.45 -37.80 -1.93
CA ASP A 109 4.59 -36.64 -1.82
C ASP A 109 5.50 -35.40 -1.87
N MET A 110 5.78 -34.98 -3.10
CA MET A 110 6.41 -33.69 -3.36
C MET A 110 5.47 -32.61 -2.82
N ILE A 111 5.93 -31.84 -1.83
CA ILE A 111 5.31 -30.53 -1.58
C ILE A 111 5.42 -29.79 -2.91
N PRO A 112 4.32 -29.27 -3.46
CA PRO A 112 4.38 -28.56 -4.71
C PRO A 112 5.29 -27.35 -4.51
N PHE A 113 6.48 -27.46 -5.11
CA PHE A 113 7.52 -26.45 -5.12
C PHE A 113 6.99 -25.06 -5.53
N GLU A 114 6.03 -25.05 -6.44
CA GLU A 114 5.34 -23.88 -6.94
C GLU A 114 4.58 -23.14 -5.85
N GLU A 115 3.97 -23.83 -4.89
CA GLU A 115 3.25 -23.23 -3.77
C GLU A 115 4.19 -22.47 -2.82
N VAL A 116 5.35 -23.01 -2.52
CA VAL A 116 6.33 -22.38 -1.63
C VAL A 116 6.92 -21.12 -2.26
N ILE A 117 7.30 -21.19 -3.53
CA ILE A 117 7.86 -20.03 -4.25
C ILE A 117 6.79 -18.97 -4.46
N SER A 118 5.59 -19.36 -4.88
CA SER A 118 4.51 -18.38 -5.10
C SER A 118 4.13 -17.66 -3.82
N GLY A 119 4.13 -18.34 -2.67
CA GLY A 119 3.93 -17.71 -1.37
C GLY A 119 5.01 -16.65 -1.04
N GLN A 120 6.28 -16.96 -1.29
CA GLN A 120 7.39 -16.02 -1.09
C GLN A 120 7.31 -14.82 -2.06
N TYR A 121 6.94 -15.08 -3.31
CA TYR A 121 6.75 -14.00 -4.28
C TYR A 121 5.61 -13.06 -3.89
N ALA A 122 4.47 -13.60 -3.46
CA ALA A 122 3.34 -12.81 -2.99
C ALA A 122 3.74 -11.87 -1.85
N GLU A 123 4.49 -12.37 -0.85
CA GLU A 123 4.96 -11.54 0.26
C GLU A 123 5.92 -10.42 -0.20
N LYS A 124 6.88 -10.76 -1.07
CA LYS A 124 7.84 -9.77 -1.60
C LYS A 124 7.14 -8.73 -2.48
N LEU A 125 6.16 -9.15 -3.27
CA LEU A 125 5.38 -8.26 -4.14
C LEU A 125 4.53 -7.29 -3.31
N THR A 126 3.90 -7.78 -2.24
CA THR A 126 3.15 -6.92 -1.30
C THR A 126 4.04 -5.84 -0.70
N LYS A 127 5.22 -6.21 -0.20
CA LYS A 127 6.20 -5.24 0.34
C LYS A 127 6.70 -4.25 -0.71
N TYR A 128 6.94 -4.73 -1.94
CA TYR A 128 7.35 -3.86 -3.04
C TYR A 128 6.26 -2.84 -3.39
N ASN A 129 5.01 -3.30 -3.51
CA ASN A 129 3.88 -2.43 -3.84
C ASN A 129 3.64 -1.37 -2.76
N GLU A 130 3.75 -1.72 -1.48
CA GLU A 130 3.72 -0.72 -0.39
C GLU A 130 4.86 0.29 -0.49
N GLY A 131 6.07 -0.20 -0.72
CA GLY A 131 7.23 0.66 -0.93
C GLY A 131 7.05 1.60 -2.13
N TYR A 132 6.48 1.08 -3.22
CA TYR A 132 6.17 1.86 -4.42
C TYR A 132 5.14 2.97 -4.15
N LEU A 133 4.03 2.63 -3.48
CA LEU A 133 2.99 3.61 -3.15
C LEU A 133 3.52 4.77 -2.29
N ILE A 134 4.44 4.49 -1.38
CA ILE A 134 4.96 5.50 -0.46
C ILE A 134 6.19 6.23 -1.01
N ASN A 135 7.20 5.50 -1.48
CA ASN A 135 8.53 6.03 -1.80
C ASN A 135 8.79 6.26 -3.29
N GLY A 136 7.79 6.11 -4.15
CA GLY A 136 7.97 6.34 -5.57
C GLY A 136 8.68 7.67 -5.84
N ALA A 137 9.78 7.64 -6.62
CA ALA A 137 10.66 8.79 -6.83
C ALA A 137 10.30 9.64 -8.06
N GLY A 138 9.20 9.32 -8.76
CA GLY A 138 8.77 10.04 -9.97
C GLY A 138 9.56 9.70 -11.23
N ALA A 139 10.48 8.73 -11.18
CA ALA A 139 11.16 8.23 -12.38
C ALA A 139 10.33 7.13 -13.06
N ALA A 140 10.58 6.89 -14.34
CA ALA A 140 9.91 5.83 -15.09
C ALA A 140 10.05 4.47 -14.38
N GLY A 141 8.93 3.79 -14.16
CA GLY A 141 8.86 2.52 -13.42
C GLY A 141 8.90 2.64 -11.89
N THR A 142 9.00 3.85 -11.33
CA THR A 142 8.95 4.07 -9.88
C THR A 142 7.76 4.92 -9.44
N GLY A 143 7.04 5.56 -10.37
CA GLY A 143 5.89 6.41 -10.09
C GLY A 143 6.19 7.55 -9.10
N THR A 144 5.19 8.36 -8.80
CA THR A 144 5.31 9.41 -7.77
C THR A 144 4.62 8.94 -6.50
N GLY A 145 5.40 8.59 -5.47
CA GLY A 145 4.86 8.08 -4.20
C GLY A 145 4.18 9.15 -3.35
N ILE A 146 3.44 8.70 -2.34
CA ILE A 146 2.74 9.58 -1.39
C ILE A 146 3.71 10.55 -0.71
N LYS A 147 4.90 10.06 -0.31
CA LYS A 147 5.93 10.87 0.35
C LYS A 147 6.39 12.06 -0.49
N ALA A 148 6.49 11.89 -1.82
CA ALA A 148 6.88 12.97 -2.73
C ALA A 148 5.74 13.99 -2.96
N GLN A 149 4.49 13.57 -2.79
CA GLN A 149 3.31 14.39 -2.99
C GLN A 149 2.91 15.16 -1.73
N ILE A 150 2.91 14.50 -0.56
CA ILE A 150 2.57 15.14 0.73
C ILE A 150 3.84 15.74 1.34
N THR A 151 4.14 16.96 0.96
CA THR A 151 5.27 17.74 1.48
C THR A 151 4.83 19.15 1.84
N GLY A 152 5.56 19.81 2.73
CA GLY A 152 5.30 21.21 3.04
C GLY A 152 5.42 22.13 1.82
N ALA A 153 6.30 21.79 0.86
CA ALA A 153 6.44 22.52 -0.40
C ALA A 153 5.20 22.42 -1.29
N ASN A 154 4.44 21.32 -1.18
CA ASN A 154 3.21 21.08 -1.94
C ASN A 154 1.94 21.56 -1.18
N GLY A 155 2.08 22.16 -0.01
CA GLY A 155 0.99 22.72 0.76
C GLY A 155 0.53 21.91 1.97
N ALA A 156 1.14 20.75 2.26
CA ALA A 156 0.87 20.03 3.50
C ALA A 156 1.37 20.82 4.71
N THR A 157 0.62 20.77 5.81
CA THR A 157 1.02 21.44 7.06
C THR A 157 2.20 20.70 7.69
N VAL A 158 3.25 21.42 8.06
CA VAL A 158 4.39 20.87 8.81
C VAL A 158 4.41 21.53 10.18
N PRO A 159 4.11 20.80 11.28
CA PRO A 159 4.18 21.34 12.63
C PRO A 159 5.56 21.88 12.97
N ALA A 160 5.62 22.96 13.72
CA ALA A 160 6.88 23.53 14.18
C ALA A 160 7.55 22.58 15.18
N GLY A 161 8.86 22.35 15.00
CA GLY A 161 9.60 21.49 15.93
C GLY A 161 9.46 19.98 15.68
N ALA A 162 9.06 19.59 14.48
CA ALA A 162 9.02 18.17 14.10
C ALA A 162 10.41 17.54 14.21
N VAL A 163 10.51 16.45 14.98
CA VAL A 163 11.73 15.69 15.24
C VAL A 163 11.45 14.19 15.19
N ALA A 164 12.51 13.40 15.08
CA ALA A 164 12.40 11.94 15.14
C ALA A 164 11.72 11.49 16.46
N TRP A 165 10.87 10.47 16.35
CA TRP A 165 10.07 9.99 17.47
C TRP A 165 10.88 9.20 18.48
N THR A 166 10.74 9.58 19.74
CA THR A 166 11.27 8.89 20.91
C THR A 166 10.12 8.55 21.87
N VAL A 167 10.33 7.67 22.82
CA VAL A 167 9.30 7.34 23.82
C VAL A 167 8.84 8.57 24.60
N ALA A 168 9.69 9.60 24.74
CA ALA A 168 9.37 10.81 25.50
C ALA A 168 8.49 11.79 24.71
N ASN A 169 8.61 11.84 23.36
CA ASN A 169 7.96 12.87 22.53
C ASN A 169 6.94 12.32 21.52
N ALA A 170 6.84 11.01 21.37
CA ALA A 170 6.03 10.42 20.29
C ALA A 170 4.54 10.79 20.39
N VAL A 171 3.99 10.89 21.59
CA VAL A 171 2.58 11.25 21.78
C VAL A 171 2.35 12.72 21.41
N ASP A 172 3.23 13.62 21.89
CA ASP A 172 3.12 15.05 21.60
C ASP A 172 3.28 15.31 20.10
N GLN A 173 4.28 14.67 19.45
CA GLN A 173 4.48 14.78 18.01
C GLN A 173 3.31 14.21 17.18
N ALA A 174 2.65 13.14 17.66
CA ALA A 174 1.47 12.59 17.00
C ALA A 174 0.26 13.53 17.14
N LEU A 175 0.09 14.17 18.29
CA LEU A 175 -0.96 15.17 18.52
C LEU A 175 -0.69 16.45 17.71
N ASP A 176 0.55 16.92 17.63
CA ASP A 176 0.94 18.07 16.80
C ASP A 176 0.61 17.81 15.30
N LEU A 177 0.82 16.58 14.82
CA LEU A 177 0.45 16.18 13.46
C LEU A 177 -1.07 16.17 13.28
N TYR A 178 -1.82 15.68 14.25
CA TYR A 178 -3.28 15.72 14.22
C TYR A 178 -3.81 17.16 14.21
N ASP A 179 -3.22 18.04 15.03
CA ASP A 179 -3.60 19.45 15.08
C ASP A 179 -3.26 20.19 13.77
N GLY A 180 -2.25 19.74 13.06
CA GLY A 180 -1.87 20.24 11.74
C GLY A 180 -2.81 19.84 10.60
N ILE A 181 -3.73 18.91 10.80
CA ILE A 181 -4.76 18.56 9.81
C ILE A 181 -5.75 19.74 9.67
N ALA A 182 -6.21 20.00 8.44
CA ALA A 182 -7.18 21.04 8.19
C ALA A 182 -8.46 20.83 9.02
N GLU A 183 -8.95 21.90 9.68
CA GLU A 183 -10.11 21.83 10.58
C GLU A 183 -11.38 21.32 9.89
N SER A 184 -11.53 21.61 8.60
CA SER A 184 -12.68 21.18 7.79
C SER A 184 -12.84 19.66 7.65
N VAL A 185 -11.79 18.89 7.94
CA VAL A 185 -11.80 17.44 7.79
C VAL A 185 -11.55 16.67 9.09
N LYS A 186 -11.33 17.36 10.23
CA LYS A 186 -11.05 16.71 11.52
C LYS A 186 -12.18 15.81 12.05
N ASP A 187 -13.41 16.12 11.68
CA ASP A 187 -14.58 15.34 12.12
C ASP A 187 -14.87 14.11 11.23
N ARG A 188 -14.01 13.84 10.25
CA ARG A 188 -14.21 12.69 9.35
C ARG A 188 -13.76 11.40 10.01
N ASP A 189 -14.46 10.30 9.68
CA ASP A 189 -14.15 8.95 10.20
C ASP A 189 -13.01 8.24 9.43
N ASP A 190 -12.55 8.82 8.32
CA ASP A 190 -11.51 8.24 7.45
C ASP A 190 -10.12 8.82 7.68
N LEU A 191 -9.90 9.45 8.83
CA LEU A 191 -8.59 9.99 9.19
C LEU A 191 -7.61 8.87 9.52
N ILE A 192 -6.46 8.93 8.87
CA ILE A 192 -5.35 8.00 9.09
C ILE A 192 -4.06 8.75 9.39
N MET A 193 -3.22 8.15 10.21
CA MET A 193 -1.83 8.54 10.43
C MET A 193 -0.95 7.37 10.02
N VAL A 194 -0.15 7.55 8.97
CA VAL A 194 0.72 6.47 8.48
C VAL A 194 2.11 6.65 9.03
N VAL A 195 2.60 5.60 9.69
CA VAL A 195 3.88 5.59 10.41
C VAL A 195 4.74 4.40 10.02
N SER A 196 6.04 4.51 10.25
CA SER A 196 6.93 3.36 10.13
C SER A 196 6.66 2.32 11.24
N PRO A 197 6.96 1.03 11.02
CA PRO A 197 6.82 0.02 12.08
C PRO A 197 7.65 0.29 13.32
N ALA A 198 8.76 1.05 13.19
CA ALA A 198 9.57 1.49 14.32
C ALA A 198 8.86 2.58 15.13
N ASN A 199 8.33 3.60 14.46
CA ASN A 199 7.58 4.69 15.08
C ASN A 199 6.27 4.20 15.72
N TYR A 200 5.59 3.22 15.10
CA TYR A 200 4.42 2.57 15.69
C TYR A 200 4.74 1.94 17.05
N ARG A 201 5.83 1.16 17.14
CA ARG A 201 6.27 0.56 18.41
C ARG A 201 6.69 1.61 19.43
N THR A 202 7.33 2.69 18.98
CA THR A 202 7.74 3.80 19.85
C THR A 202 6.52 4.51 20.41
N LEU A 203 5.50 4.79 19.59
CA LEU A 203 4.24 5.38 20.02
C LEU A 203 3.50 4.49 21.02
N THR A 204 3.38 3.18 20.74
CA THR A 204 2.76 2.24 21.67
C THR A 204 3.45 2.24 23.03
N ARG A 205 4.79 2.24 23.06
CA ARG A 205 5.56 2.32 24.30
C ARG A 205 5.35 3.66 25.02
N ALA A 206 5.25 4.76 24.30
CA ALA A 206 4.99 6.08 24.87
C ALA A 206 3.60 6.14 25.51
N LEU A 207 2.57 5.60 24.85
CA LEU A 207 1.21 5.51 25.39
C LEU A 207 1.14 4.65 26.65
N VAL A 208 1.87 3.53 26.69
CA VAL A 208 1.99 2.70 27.90
C VAL A 208 2.70 3.44 29.03
N ALA A 209 3.80 4.16 28.72
CA ALA A 209 4.56 4.92 29.72
C ALA A 209 3.74 6.07 30.33
N GLN A 210 2.85 6.69 29.56
CA GLN A 210 1.94 7.75 30.01
C GLN A 210 0.63 7.20 30.60
N ASN A 211 0.48 5.87 30.72
CA ASN A 211 -0.74 5.20 31.20
C ASN A 211 -2.02 5.55 30.40
N LEU A 212 -1.86 5.89 29.11
CA LEU A 212 -2.94 6.21 28.18
C LEU A 212 -3.38 5.00 27.34
N PHE A 213 -2.67 3.89 27.45
CA PHE A 213 -2.96 2.67 26.72
C PHE A 213 -3.92 1.79 27.51
N HIS A 214 -5.17 1.77 27.12
CA HIS A 214 -6.15 0.82 27.63
C HIS A 214 -6.03 -0.49 26.86
N PHE A 215 -5.45 -1.50 27.49
CA PHE A 215 -5.32 -2.83 26.91
C PHE A 215 -6.70 -3.50 26.86
N ASP A 216 -7.32 -3.50 25.70
CA ASP A 216 -8.46 -4.35 25.42
C ASP A 216 -7.93 -5.72 24.98
N SER A 217 -8.05 -6.72 25.85
CA SER A 217 -7.58 -8.09 25.62
C SER A 217 -8.33 -8.81 24.48
N VAL A 218 -9.36 -8.19 23.92
CA VAL A 218 -10.20 -8.75 22.85
C VAL A 218 -9.83 -8.15 21.48
N SER A 219 -9.04 -7.08 21.42
CA SER A 219 -8.61 -6.47 20.17
C SER A 219 -7.62 -7.37 19.44
N SER A 220 -8.13 -8.29 18.65
CA SER A 220 -7.34 -9.11 17.72
C SER A 220 -6.90 -8.32 16.48
N ASN A 221 -7.36 -7.08 16.31
CA ASN A 221 -6.98 -6.18 15.23
C ASN A 221 -5.99 -5.16 15.78
N ASP A 222 -4.83 -5.10 15.15
CA ASP A 222 -3.69 -4.19 15.40
C ASP A 222 -4.04 -2.71 15.10
N ILE A 223 -5.28 -2.29 15.39
CA ILE A 223 -5.79 -0.94 15.14
C ILE A 223 -5.52 -0.09 16.38
N LEU A 224 -4.65 0.89 16.22
CA LEU A 224 -4.37 1.89 17.25
C LEU A 224 -5.07 3.19 16.88
N ILE A 225 -5.95 3.66 17.76
CA ILE A 225 -6.55 5.00 17.67
C ILE A 225 -5.81 5.89 18.66
N LEU A 226 -5.41 7.08 18.22
CA LEU A 226 -4.71 8.03 19.09
C LEU A 226 -5.68 8.56 20.16
N PRO A 227 -5.34 8.46 21.46
CA PRO A 227 -6.22 8.89 22.54
C PRO A 227 -6.67 10.35 22.40
N GLY A 228 -7.97 10.59 22.55
CA GLY A 228 -8.55 11.93 22.42
C GLY A 228 -8.82 12.39 20.99
N THR A 229 -8.59 11.52 20.01
CA THR A 229 -8.82 11.82 18.59
C THR A 229 -9.59 10.68 17.92
N ASN A 230 -10.03 10.91 16.67
CA ASN A 230 -10.66 9.90 15.80
C ASN A 230 -9.68 9.32 14.76
N ILE A 231 -8.36 9.63 14.87
CA ILE A 231 -7.38 9.21 13.87
C ILE A 231 -6.88 7.79 14.12
N THR A 232 -6.89 7.00 13.07
CA THR A 232 -6.38 5.62 13.09
C THR A 232 -4.90 5.60 12.70
N VAL A 233 -4.05 5.04 13.56
CA VAL A 233 -2.62 4.90 13.29
C VAL A 233 -2.35 3.61 12.52
N VAL A 234 -1.86 3.75 11.30
CA VAL A 234 -1.58 2.64 10.37
C VAL A 234 -0.07 2.48 10.22
N LYS A 235 0.42 1.25 10.44
CA LYS A 235 1.82 0.92 10.17
C LYS A 235 1.99 0.58 8.68
N SER A 236 3.04 1.07 8.05
CA SER A 236 3.36 0.69 6.68
C SER A 236 4.80 0.20 6.52
N SER A 237 4.95 -0.93 5.83
CA SER A 237 6.25 -1.51 5.51
C SER A 237 7.04 -0.62 4.52
N GLY A 238 6.36 0.22 3.75
CA GLY A 238 7.00 1.17 2.84
C GLY A 238 7.78 2.29 3.54
N LEU A 239 7.53 2.53 4.84
CA LEU A 239 8.26 3.51 5.66
C LEU A 239 9.39 2.91 6.51
N VAL A 240 9.75 1.66 6.28
CA VAL A 240 10.86 1.04 7.02
C VAL A 240 12.16 1.81 6.80
N GLY A 241 12.79 2.25 7.90
CA GLY A 241 14.02 3.04 7.86
C GLY A 241 13.84 4.53 7.60
N SER A 242 12.60 5.02 7.54
CA SER A 242 12.27 6.45 7.41
C SER A 242 11.55 6.93 8.67
N ASP A 243 11.86 8.14 9.10
CA ASP A 243 11.15 8.84 10.17
C ASP A 243 9.97 9.67 9.64
N TYR A 244 9.72 9.59 8.34
CA TYR A 244 8.59 10.28 7.71
C TYR A 244 7.26 9.77 8.26
N VAL A 245 6.39 10.70 8.61
CA VAL A 245 5.02 10.45 9.08
C VAL A 245 4.10 11.45 8.40
N PHE A 246 2.93 11.00 8.01
CA PHE A 246 1.87 11.89 7.53
C PHE A 246 0.52 11.50 8.12
N ALA A 247 -0.37 12.48 8.21
CA ALA A 247 -1.71 12.33 8.74
C ALA A 247 -2.71 13.09 7.87
N GLY A 248 -3.90 12.52 7.68
CA GLY A 248 -4.98 13.16 6.91
C GLY A 248 -6.05 12.17 6.45
N PRO A 249 -6.99 12.62 5.62
CA PRO A 249 -8.10 11.78 5.15
C PRO A 249 -7.63 10.72 4.15
N GLY A 250 -7.71 9.45 4.51
CA GLY A 250 -7.24 8.34 3.68
C GLY A 250 -7.95 8.25 2.33
N LYS A 251 -9.23 8.55 2.27
CA LYS A 251 -10.02 8.52 1.03
C LYS A 251 -9.66 9.62 0.02
N MET A 252 -8.86 10.61 0.41
CA MET A 252 -8.30 11.61 -0.49
C MET A 252 -7.01 11.14 -1.17
N ILE A 253 -6.48 9.99 -0.76
CA ILE A 253 -5.35 9.34 -1.43
C ILE A 253 -5.93 8.25 -2.34
N LEU A 254 -5.74 8.42 -3.62
CA LEU A 254 -6.24 7.54 -4.64
C LEU A 254 -5.15 6.56 -5.06
N ALA A 255 -5.41 5.27 -4.93
CA ALA A 255 -4.60 4.22 -5.52
C ALA A 255 -5.31 3.68 -6.77
N ALA A 256 -4.62 3.66 -7.90
CA ALA A 256 -5.16 3.17 -9.16
C ALA A 256 -4.42 1.92 -9.63
N THR A 257 -5.15 0.92 -10.08
CA THR A 257 -4.61 -0.35 -10.57
C THR A 257 -5.39 -0.87 -11.77
N GLY A 258 -4.73 -1.67 -12.62
CA GLY A 258 -5.31 -2.31 -13.80
C GLY A 258 -5.85 -3.73 -13.56
N LEU A 259 -6.10 -4.12 -12.33
CA LEU A 259 -6.33 -5.50 -11.88
C LEU A 259 -7.36 -6.33 -12.66
N GLN A 260 -8.32 -5.70 -13.33
CA GLN A 260 -9.34 -6.44 -14.09
C GLN A 260 -8.80 -7.08 -15.37
N ASP A 261 -7.73 -6.52 -15.95
CA ASP A 261 -7.13 -7.01 -17.20
C ASP A 261 -5.79 -7.74 -16.98
N GLU A 262 -5.29 -7.80 -15.76
CA GLU A 262 -3.92 -8.24 -15.47
C GLU A 262 -3.83 -9.69 -14.95
N LEU A 263 -4.95 -10.36 -14.80
CA LEU A 263 -5.00 -11.76 -14.37
C LEU A 263 -4.21 -12.70 -15.29
N ASP A 264 -4.09 -12.37 -16.58
CA ASP A 264 -3.35 -13.17 -17.56
C ASP A 264 -1.84 -12.88 -17.60
N ASN A 265 -1.36 -11.92 -16.80
CA ASN A 265 0.04 -11.48 -16.86
C ASN A 265 0.98 -12.20 -15.88
N PHE A 266 0.47 -13.15 -15.12
CA PHE A 266 1.28 -14.02 -14.25
C PHE A 266 1.40 -15.38 -14.88
N VAL A 267 2.56 -15.67 -15.44
CA VAL A 267 2.80 -16.92 -16.17
C VAL A 267 4.07 -17.59 -15.70
N TRP A 268 3.93 -18.83 -15.30
CA TRP A 268 5.05 -19.77 -15.19
C TRP A 268 5.12 -20.57 -16.48
N PHE A 269 6.30 -20.65 -17.08
CA PHE A 269 6.51 -21.52 -18.23
C PHE A 269 7.89 -22.14 -18.20
N TYR A 270 7.94 -23.38 -18.66
CA TYR A 270 9.19 -24.09 -18.80
C TYR A 270 9.77 -23.86 -20.20
N ASP A 271 11.00 -23.35 -20.24
CA ASP A 271 11.74 -23.15 -21.46
C ASP A 271 12.58 -24.41 -21.76
N GLN A 272 12.09 -25.22 -22.70
CA GLN A 272 12.74 -26.45 -23.11
C GLN A 272 14.12 -26.25 -23.77
N GLY A 273 14.39 -25.06 -24.33
CA GLY A 273 15.66 -24.75 -24.96
C GLY A 273 16.77 -24.44 -23.97
N ALA A 274 16.41 -23.89 -22.81
CA ALA A 274 17.36 -23.49 -21.76
C ALA A 274 17.32 -24.42 -20.52
N ASP A 275 16.35 -25.36 -20.46
CA ASP A 275 16.07 -26.21 -19.30
C ASP A 275 15.85 -25.44 -17.99
N ILE A 276 15.11 -24.34 -18.08
CA ILE A 276 14.81 -23.46 -16.94
C ILE A 276 13.32 -23.15 -16.85
N MET A 277 12.85 -22.99 -15.63
CA MET A 277 11.53 -22.44 -15.37
C MET A 277 11.59 -20.91 -15.32
N LYS A 278 10.76 -20.26 -16.11
CA LYS A 278 10.66 -18.80 -16.18
C LYS A 278 9.35 -18.34 -15.56
N PHE A 279 9.47 -17.33 -14.73
CA PHE A 279 8.33 -16.62 -14.13
C PHE A 279 8.26 -15.21 -14.67
N ARG A 280 7.10 -14.82 -15.12
CA ARG A 280 6.79 -13.45 -15.53
C ARG A 280 5.57 -12.95 -14.80
N ALA A 281 5.70 -11.79 -14.18
CA ALA A 281 4.60 -11.03 -13.60
C ALA A 281 4.56 -9.63 -14.22
N ALA A 282 3.38 -9.13 -14.55
CA ALA A 282 3.19 -7.76 -14.97
C ALA A 282 1.92 -7.21 -14.30
N TRP A 283 2.00 -5.99 -13.78
CA TRP A 283 0.88 -5.31 -13.13
C TRP A 283 1.00 -3.81 -13.31
N ARG A 284 -0.06 -3.09 -12.96
CA ARG A 284 -0.09 -1.63 -13.03
C ARG A 284 -0.45 -1.07 -11.69
N LEU A 285 0.25 -0.01 -11.31
CA LEU A 285 0.01 0.65 -10.05
C LEU A 285 0.32 2.15 -10.18
N GLY A 286 -0.51 2.97 -9.57
CA GLY A 286 -0.31 4.40 -9.48
C GLY A 286 -0.94 4.94 -8.20
N VAL A 287 -0.43 6.06 -7.71
CA VAL A 287 -0.98 6.76 -6.56
C VAL A 287 -1.01 8.26 -6.81
N GLY A 288 -2.09 8.90 -6.36
CA GLY A 288 -2.25 10.34 -6.42
C GLY A 288 -2.92 10.86 -5.16
N VAL A 289 -2.52 12.04 -4.73
CA VAL A 289 -3.11 12.74 -3.58
C VAL A 289 -4.02 13.83 -4.11
N GLY A 290 -5.26 13.86 -3.65
CA GLY A 290 -6.26 14.81 -4.09
C GLY A 290 -5.91 16.23 -3.69
N GLU A 291 -6.09 16.57 -2.44
CA GLU A 291 -5.89 17.91 -1.90
C GLU A 291 -4.86 17.86 -0.78
N VAL A 292 -3.63 18.31 -1.09
CA VAL A 292 -2.47 18.14 -0.19
C VAL A 292 -2.56 19.03 1.05
N ASN A 293 -3.22 20.18 0.97
CA ASN A 293 -3.43 21.11 2.09
C ASN A 293 -4.30 20.53 3.23
N LEU A 294 -5.01 19.42 2.98
CA LEU A 294 -5.75 18.70 4.03
C LEU A 294 -4.87 17.80 4.89
N PHE A 295 -3.62 17.59 4.48
CA PHE A 295 -2.70 16.71 5.16
C PHE A 295 -1.70 17.45 6.02
N SER A 296 -1.24 16.77 7.06
CA SER A 296 -0.12 17.17 7.90
C SER A 296 1.02 16.16 7.78
N THR A 297 2.26 16.63 7.79
CA THR A 297 3.46 15.78 7.73
C THR A 297 4.56 16.33 8.63
N ASN A 298 5.40 15.44 9.16
CA ASN A 298 6.56 15.88 9.94
C ASN A 298 7.72 16.42 9.06
N GLY A 299 7.64 16.28 7.74
CA GLY A 299 8.65 16.79 6.82
C GLY A 299 10.04 16.12 6.92
N LEU A 300 10.20 15.07 7.73
CA LEU A 300 11.45 14.33 7.88
C LEU A 300 11.65 13.37 6.70
N ALA A 301 12.90 13.17 6.30
CA ALA A 301 13.24 12.36 5.12
C ALA A 301 13.37 10.85 5.43
#